data_48fc7e70f5565494c0276af2b317166c
#
_entry.id   48fc7e70f5565494c0276af2b317166c
#
_cell.length_a   1.000
_cell.length_b   1.000
_cell.length_c   1.000
_cell.angle_alpha   90.00
_cell.angle_beta   90.00
_cell.angle_gamma   90.00
#
_symmetry.space_group_name_H-M   'P 1'
#
loop_
_entity.id
_entity.type
_entity.pdbx_description
1 polymer ?
#
loop_
_entity_poly.entity_id
_entity_poly.type
_entity_poly.pdbx_seq_one_letter_code
_entity_poly.pdbx_strand_id
1 'polypeptide(L)'
;NEGELLKPADVVVDESGNVHVADWGNERIQVFNNSGDFLEMNLGESELSGWAKDFFSVNVEEAQTRATANLHIEDIPFSNMNDRHEISSHIEEYFWGPTSLNIGPDGKLYILECNRHRLQVFNI
;
A
#
# COMPACT_ATOMS: atom_id res chain seq x y z
N ASN A 1 -0.99 -10.29 -13.25
CA ASN A 1 0.02 -9.77 -14.18
C ASN A 1 0.00 -8.23 -14.18
N GLU A 2 1.07 -7.60 -14.69
CA GLU A 2 1.12 -6.16 -14.93
C GLU A 2 0.07 -5.76 -15.95
N GLY A 3 -0.60 -4.61 -15.72
CA GLY A 3 -1.67 -4.13 -16.59
C GLY A 3 -3.03 -4.82 -16.43
N GLU A 4 -3.09 -5.97 -15.75
CA GLU A 4 -4.35 -6.65 -15.47
C GLU A 4 -4.92 -6.17 -14.12
N LEU A 5 -6.21 -5.93 -14.05
CA LEU A 5 -6.92 -5.47 -12.84
C LEU A 5 -7.81 -6.57 -12.28
N LEU A 6 -7.88 -6.66 -10.95
CA LEU A 6 -8.80 -7.54 -10.25
C LEU A 6 -9.59 -6.73 -9.22
N LYS A 7 -10.89 -6.57 -9.46
CA LYS A 7 -11.80 -5.80 -8.60
C LYS A 7 -11.25 -4.38 -8.30
N PRO A 8 -10.97 -3.56 -9.33
CA PRO A 8 -10.54 -2.18 -9.10
C PRO A 8 -11.61 -1.41 -8.31
N ALA A 9 -11.17 -0.66 -7.32
CA ALA A 9 -12.07 0.03 -6.39
C ALA A 9 -12.21 1.52 -6.68
N ASP A 10 -11.13 2.16 -7.15
CA ASP A 10 -11.11 3.60 -7.40
C ASP A 10 -10.07 3.98 -8.45
N VAL A 11 -10.21 5.18 -9.01
CA VAL A 11 -9.32 5.72 -10.04
C VAL A 11 -9.18 7.23 -9.91
N VAL A 12 -7.97 7.74 -10.12
CA VAL A 12 -7.70 9.17 -10.21
C VAL A 12 -6.70 9.45 -11.32
N VAL A 13 -6.79 10.63 -11.93
CA VAL A 13 -5.88 11.07 -13.01
C VAL A 13 -5.04 12.24 -12.50
N ASP A 14 -3.73 12.14 -12.66
CA ASP A 14 -2.80 13.20 -12.28
C ASP A 14 -2.71 14.33 -13.32
N GLU A 15 -1.98 15.38 -13.00
CA GLU A 15 -1.80 16.55 -13.90
C GLU A 15 -1.06 16.20 -15.21
N SER A 16 -0.27 15.12 -15.21
CA SER A 16 0.42 14.61 -16.40
C SER A 16 -0.47 13.74 -17.29
N GLY A 17 -1.68 13.43 -16.82
CA GLY A 17 -2.65 12.56 -17.50
C GLY A 17 -2.43 11.07 -17.21
N ASN A 18 -1.59 10.71 -16.24
CA ASN A 18 -1.46 9.31 -15.83
C ASN A 18 -2.64 8.90 -14.95
N VAL A 19 -3.06 7.67 -15.13
CA VAL A 19 -4.23 7.07 -14.49
C VAL A 19 -3.78 6.14 -13.38
N HIS A 20 -4.06 6.51 -12.14
CA HIS A 20 -3.77 5.71 -10.95
C HIS A 20 -5.00 4.90 -10.57
N VAL A 21 -4.86 3.60 -10.40
CA VAL A 21 -5.96 2.67 -10.12
C VAL A 21 -5.70 1.91 -8.82
N ALA A 22 -6.64 1.98 -7.90
CA ALA A 22 -6.67 1.10 -6.73
C ALA A 22 -7.14 -0.30 -7.15
N ASP A 23 -6.20 -1.18 -7.39
CA ASP A 23 -6.42 -2.56 -7.80
C ASP A 23 -6.59 -3.45 -6.55
N TRP A 24 -7.74 -3.26 -5.88
CA TRP A 24 -8.06 -3.83 -4.58
C TRP A 24 -7.87 -5.35 -4.51
N GLY A 25 -8.34 -6.08 -5.52
CA GLY A 25 -8.25 -7.54 -5.53
C GLY A 25 -6.82 -8.08 -5.64
N ASN A 26 -5.86 -7.24 -6.06
CA ASN A 26 -4.44 -7.55 -6.12
C ASN A 26 -3.61 -6.81 -5.06
N GLU A 27 -4.26 -6.08 -4.15
CA GLU A 27 -3.62 -5.33 -3.06
C GLU A 27 -2.51 -4.38 -3.53
N ARG A 28 -2.78 -3.62 -4.60
CA ARG A 28 -1.80 -2.74 -5.23
C ARG A 28 -2.42 -1.49 -5.85
N ILE A 29 -1.56 -0.53 -6.16
CA ILE A 29 -1.88 0.57 -7.06
C ILE A 29 -1.16 0.32 -8.38
N GLN A 30 -1.86 0.46 -9.50
CA GLN A 30 -1.26 0.45 -10.83
C GLN A 30 -1.40 1.81 -11.49
N VAL A 31 -0.39 2.20 -12.26
CA VAL A 31 -0.37 3.46 -13.00
C VAL A 31 -0.28 3.17 -14.50
N PHE A 32 -1.14 3.85 -15.25
CA PHE A 32 -1.20 3.76 -16.71
C PHE A 32 -1.01 5.16 -17.30
N ASN A 33 -0.49 5.23 -18.52
CA ASN A 33 -0.49 6.49 -19.25
C ASN A 33 -1.89 6.81 -19.82
N ASN A 34 -2.03 7.98 -20.43
CA ASN A 34 -3.29 8.42 -21.06
C ASN A 34 -3.73 7.58 -22.27
N SER A 35 -2.87 6.70 -22.78
CA SER A 35 -3.17 5.73 -23.84
C SER A 35 -3.60 4.37 -23.30
N GLY A 36 -3.52 4.18 -21.97
CA GLY A 36 -3.85 2.92 -21.31
C GLY A 36 -2.69 1.92 -21.20
N ASP A 37 -1.47 2.33 -21.56
CA ASP A 37 -0.29 1.47 -21.39
C ASP A 37 0.13 1.47 -19.91
N PHE A 38 0.49 0.29 -19.40
CA PHE A 38 1.02 0.12 -18.05
C PHE A 38 2.37 0.84 -17.90
N LEU A 39 2.51 1.60 -16.82
CA LEU A 39 3.74 2.31 -16.47
C LEU A 39 4.45 1.68 -15.27
N GLU A 40 3.73 1.55 -14.16
CA GLU A 40 4.30 1.06 -12.91
C GLU A 40 3.24 0.47 -11.98
N MET A 41 3.71 -0.24 -10.95
CA MET A 41 2.86 -0.68 -9.86
C MET A 41 3.55 -0.46 -8.51
N ASN A 42 2.74 -0.16 -7.49
CA ASN A 42 3.18 0.01 -6.11
C ASN A 42 2.40 -0.96 -5.21
N LEU A 43 3.13 -1.67 -4.35
CA LEU A 43 2.56 -2.61 -3.36
C LEU A 43 2.39 -1.97 -1.97
N GLY A 44 2.82 -0.72 -1.80
CA GLY A 44 2.84 0.00 -0.53
C GLY A 44 4.25 0.17 0.04
N GLU A 45 4.47 1.28 0.73
CA GLU A 45 5.76 1.67 1.30
C GLU A 45 5.55 2.36 2.65
N SER A 46 4.77 1.75 3.54
CA SER A 46 4.46 2.42 4.79
C SER A 46 5.65 2.46 5.74
N GLU A 47 5.87 3.63 6.30
CA GLU A 47 6.71 3.83 7.47
C GLU A 47 5.87 3.95 8.74
N LEU A 48 6.55 3.88 9.88
CA LEU A 48 5.92 4.23 11.16
C LEU A 48 5.46 5.69 11.15
N SER A 49 4.23 5.92 11.60
CA SER A 49 3.73 7.27 11.84
C SER A 49 4.59 8.01 12.89
N GLY A 50 4.56 9.35 12.88
CA GLY A 50 5.23 10.16 13.90
C GLY A 50 4.81 9.74 15.32
N TRP A 51 3.52 9.53 15.52
CA TRP A 51 2.97 9.02 16.78
C TRP A 51 3.58 7.66 17.20
N ALA A 52 3.72 6.71 16.29
CA ALA A 52 4.34 5.42 16.59
C ALA A 52 5.83 5.56 16.89
N LYS A 53 6.55 6.43 16.17
CA LYS A 53 7.96 6.75 16.45
C LYS A 53 8.12 7.35 17.85
N ASP A 54 7.24 8.25 18.24
CA ASP A 54 7.23 8.84 19.60
C ASP A 54 6.96 7.79 20.69
N PHE A 55 6.00 6.89 20.46
CA PHE A 55 5.73 5.76 21.35
C PHE A 55 6.98 4.89 21.56
N PHE A 56 7.64 4.48 20.49
CA PHE A 56 8.84 3.64 20.57
C PHE A 56 10.05 4.37 21.19
N SER A 57 10.09 5.70 21.13
CA SER A 57 11.18 6.48 21.73
C SER A 57 11.22 6.36 23.25
N VAL A 58 10.09 6.12 23.90
CA VAL A 58 9.95 5.99 25.36
C VAL A 58 9.67 4.55 25.82
N ASN A 59 9.32 3.65 24.92
CA ASN A 59 9.05 2.24 25.20
C ASN A 59 10.14 1.38 24.54
N VAL A 60 11.30 1.32 25.20
CA VAL A 60 12.54 0.73 24.63
C VAL A 60 12.42 -0.77 24.41
N GLU A 61 11.74 -1.51 25.29
CA GLU A 61 11.56 -2.95 25.14
C GLU A 61 10.71 -3.29 23.91
N GLU A 62 9.64 -2.57 23.68
CA GLU A 62 8.78 -2.71 22.51
C GLU A 62 9.53 -2.32 21.22
N ALA A 63 10.30 -1.24 21.27
CA ALA A 63 11.13 -0.80 20.15
C ALA A 63 12.16 -1.89 19.77
N GLN A 64 12.79 -2.51 20.77
CA GLN A 64 13.79 -3.56 20.56
C GLN A 64 13.14 -4.85 20.02
N THR A 65 11.97 -5.23 20.55
CA THR A 65 11.20 -6.37 20.06
C THR A 65 10.83 -6.18 18.59
N ARG A 66 10.35 -4.99 18.21
CA ARG A 66 10.05 -4.65 16.82
C ARG A 66 11.29 -4.71 15.93
N ALA A 67 12.42 -4.15 16.38
CA ALA A 67 13.67 -4.12 15.61
C ALA A 67 14.23 -5.52 15.30
N THR A 68 13.92 -6.52 16.13
CA THR A 68 14.35 -7.91 15.97
C THR A 68 13.28 -8.81 15.37
N ALA A 69 12.04 -8.31 15.20
CA ALA A 69 10.96 -9.07 14.60
C ALA A 69 11.16 -9.25 13.09
N ASN A 70 10.72 -10.37 12.55
CA ASN A 70 10.59 -10.55 11.11
C ASN A 70 9.29 -9.89 10.65
N LEU A 71 9.39 -8.69 10.06
CA LEU A 71 8.25 -7.94 9.52
C LEU A 71 7.90 -8.33 8.07
N HIS A 72 8.74 -9.15 7.44
CA HIS A 72 8.55 -9.71 6.10
C HIS A 72 8.41 -11.22 6.18
N ILE A 73 7.29 -11.69 6.71
CA ILE A 73 7.03 -13.13 6.84
C ILE A 73 6.68 -13.67 5.46
N GLU A 74 7.68 -14.23 4.78
CA GLU A 74 7.50 -14.85 3.47
C GLU A 74 6.96 -16.28 3.57
N ASP A 75 7.30 -17.00 4.64
CA ASP A 75 6.88 -18.37 4.90
C ASP A 75 5.85 -18.44 6.03
N ILE A 76 4.60 -18.25 5.70
CA ILE A 76 3.50 -18.42 6.65
C ILE A 76 2.95 -19.86 6.49
N PRO A 77 3.05 -20.71 7.52
CA PRO A 77 2.70 -22.14 7.40
C PRO A 77 1.26 -22.45 7.00
N PHE A 78 0.38 -21.45 7.05
CA PHE A 78 -1.05 -21.59 6.75
C PHE A 78 -1.48 -20.75 5.55
N SER A 79 -0.55 -20.05 4.90
CA SER A 79 -0.90 -19.14 3.84
C SER A 79 -1.08 -19.84 2.50
N ASN A 80 -2.06 -19.38 1.75
CA ASN A 80 -2.11 -19.58 0.32
C ASN A 80 -1.22 -18.52 -0.34
N MET A 81 -0.02 -18.91 -0.74
CA MET A 81 0.96 -18.00 -1.39
C MET A 81 0.44 -17.33 -2.67
N ASN A 82 -0.71 -17.75 -3.18
CA ASN A 82 -1.39 -17.12 -4.30
C ASN A 82 -2.48 -16.11 -3.87
N ASP A 83 -2.78 -16.04 -2.59
CA ASP A 83 -3.75 -15.10 -2.04
C ASP A 83 -3.06 -13.79 -1.64
N ARG A 84 -3.21 -12.75 -2.47
CA ARG A 84 -2.62 -11.43 -2.23
C ARG A 84 -3.17 -10.76 -0.97
N HIS A 85 -4.44 -10.98 -0.63
CA HIS A 85 -5.02 -10.45 0.60
C HIS A 85 -4.36 -11.03 1.84
N GLU A 86 -4.11 -12.35 1.84
CA GLU A 86 -3.43 -13.02 2.94
C GLU A 86 -1.99 -12.54 3.05
N ILE A 87 -1.24 -12.50 1.95
CA ILE A 87 0.15 -12.01 1.95
C ILE A 87 0.22 -10.57 2.49
N SER A 88 -0.59 -9.67 1.96
CA SER A 88 -0.60 -8.28 2.39
C SER A 88 -1.01 -8.08 3.85
N SER A 89 -1.86 -8.94 4.39
CA SER A 89 -2.27 -8.87 5.81
C SER A 89 -1.11 -9.08 6.79
N HIS A 90 -0.05 -9.78 6.36
CA HIS A 90 1.12 -10.12 7.16
C HIS A 90 2.35 -9.22 6.91
N ILE A 91 2.36 -8.45 5.83
CA ILE A 91 3.47 -7.56 5.49
C ILE A 91 3.03 -6.11 5.74
N GLU A 92 3.56 -5.50 6.78
CA GLU A 92 3.12 -4.18 7.25
C GLU A 92 3.24 -3.07 6.21
N GLU A 93 4.27 -3.11 5.37
CA GLU A 93 4.51 -2.10 4.34
C GLU A 93 3.48 -2.15 3.21
N TYR A 94 2.95 -3.34 2.91
CA TYR A 94 2.07 -3.54 1.79
C TYR A 94 0.68 -2.95 2.01
N PHE A 95 0.05 -2.54 0.91
CA PHE A 95 -1.36 -2.19 0.94
C PHE A 95 -2.19 -3.40 1.36
N TRP A 96 -3.15 -3.16 2.23
CA TRP A 96 -4.17 -4.14 2.58
C TRP A 96 -5.56 -3.48 2.53
N GLY A 97 -6.23 -3.71 1.41
CA GLY A 97 -7.53 -3.10 1.09
C GLY A 97 -7.43 -1.65 0.61
N PRO A 98 -6.63 -1.33 -0.43
CA PRO A 98 -6.62 0.02 -1.01
C PRO A 98 -7.95 0.25 -1.75
N THR A 99 -8.78 1.15 -1.23
CA THR A 99 -10.17 1.32 -1.69
C THR A 99 -10.49 2.70 -2.21
N SER A 100 -9.68 3.71 -1.90
CA SER A 100 -9.94 5.06 -2.39
C SER A 100 -8.65 5.82 -2.68
N LEU A 101 -8.68 6.60 -3.74
CA LEU A 101 -7.59 7.45 -4.21
C LEU A 101 -8.04 8.90 -4.29
N ASN A 102 -7.14 9.82 -3.98
CA ASN A 102 -7.35 11.24 -4.22
C ASN A 102 -6.01 11.93 -4.47
N ILE A 103 -5.99 12.93 -5.36
CA ILE A 103 -4.85 13.83 -5.49
C ILE A 103 -5.15 15.09 -4.70
N GLY A 104 -4.33 15.35 -3.68
CA GLY A 104 -4.47 16.52 -2.84
C GLY A 104 -4.06 17.83 -3.54
N PRO A 105 -4.36 18.98 -2.92
CA PRO A 105 -3.96 20.29 -3.46
C PRO A 105 -2.44 20.48 -3.48
N ASP A 106 -1.70 19.62 -2.79
CA ASP A 106 -0.23 19.57 -2.77
C ASP A 106 0.35 18.68 -3.90
N GLY A 107 -0.50 18.16 -4.79
CA GLY A 107 -0.13 17.28 -5.89
C GLY A 107 0.26 15.86 -5.49
N LYS A 108 0.05 15.47 -4.24
CA LYS A 108 0.36 14.12 -3.75
C LYS A 108 -0.82 13.18 -3.90
N LEU A 109 -0.52 11.90 -4.08
CA LEU A 109 -1.50 10.83 -4.12
C LEU A 109 -1.79 10.34 -2.69
N TYR A 110 -3.04 10.40 -2.30
CA TYR A 110 -3.58 9.92 -1.02
C TYR A 110 -4.32 8.60 -1.26
N ILE A 111 -3.89 7.55 -0.57
CA ILE A 111 -4.42 6.19 -0.73
C ILE A 111 -5.00 5.72 0.59
N LEU A 112 -6.31 5.48 0.62
CA LEU A 112 -7.00 4.97 1.80
C LEU A 112 -7.08 3.45 1.77
N GLU A 113 -6.63 2.82 2.86
CA GLU A 113 -6.69 1.37 3.08
C GLU A 113 -7.76 1.03 4.12
N CYS A 114 -8.77 0.27 3.70
CA CYS A 114 -9.86 -0.09 4.61
C CYS A 114 -9.47 -1.15 5.65
N ASN A 115 -8.65 -2.12 5.29
CA ASN A 115 -8.30 -3.23 6.19
C ASN A 115 -7.19 -2.86 7.20
N ARG A 116 -6.33 -1.91 6.85
CA ARG A 116 -5.29 -1.37 7.76
C ARG A 116 -5.75 -0.15 8.54
N HIS A 117 -6.91 0.42 8.23
CA HIS A 117 -7.35 1.69 8.80
C HIS A 117 -6.28 2.78 8.65
N ARG A 118 -5.64 2.85 7.48
CA ARG A 118 -4.44 3.64 7.23
C ARG A 118 -4.59 4.49 5.98
N LEU A 119 -3.92 5.63 5.99
CA LEU A 119 -3.72 6.48 4.84
C LEU A 119 -2.24 6.51 4.48
N GLN A 120 -1.89 6.15 3.25
CA GLN A 120 -0.56 6.36 2.72
C GLN A 120 -0.54 7.54 1.75
N VAL A 121 0.56 8.31 1.73
CA VAL A 121 0.70 9.50 0.89
C VAL A 121 1.99 9.39 0.07
N PHE A 122 1.86 9.46 -1.24
CA PHE A 122 2.95 9.33 -2.19
C PHE A 122 3.17 10.61 -2.99
N ASN A 123 4.43 10.90 -3.30
CA ASN A 123 4.78 11.87 -4.32
C ASN A 123 4.58 11.23 -5.70
N ILE A 124 3.97 11.98 -6.59
CA ILE A 124 3.71 11.55 -7.97
C ILE A 124 4.18 12.60 -8.97
#